data_402124652e1b4288a713643e1f79e625
#
_entry.id   402124652e1b4288a713643e1f79e625
#
_cell.length_a   1.000
_cell.length_b   1.000
_cell.length_c   1.000
_cell.angle_alpha   90.00
_cell.angle_beta   90.00
_cell.angle_gamma   90.00
#
_symmetry.space_group_name_H-M   'P 1'
#
loop_
_entity.id
_entity.type
_entity.pdbx_description
1 polymer ?
#
loop_
_entity_poly.entity_id
_entity_poly.type
_entity_poly.pdbx_seq_one_letter_code
_entity_poly.pdbx_strand_id
1 'polypeptide(L)'
;MALNKAEEIYICNRTYNKAQFLSDEINKTVSNCSKAVHMVHENMEEYIKDSDILINCTSIGMLPNVDETPLDKNLLHKNLIVCDIVYNPRKTKLILDAEDIGCKTVPGMAMLVYQGAEAFELWTGTKAPLETMFRAVDEGLNP
;
A
#
# COMPACT_ATOMS: atom_id res chain seq x y z
N MET A 1 3.95 7.01 7.63
CA MET A 1 3.32 8.25 7.09
C MET A 1 3.30 9.33 8.16
N ALA A 2 2.54 9.22 9.25
CA ALA A 2 2.45 10.25 10.30
C ALA A 2 3.82 10.66 10.88
N LEU A 3 4.70 9.72 11.22
CA LEU A 3 6.07 10.00 11.66
C LEU A 3 6.90 10.80 10.65
N ASN A 4 6.58 10.71 9.36
CA ASN A 4 7.22 11.45 8.27
C ASN A 4 6.42 12.70 7.88
N LYS A 5 5.59 13.22 8.78
CA LYS A 5 4.85 14.48 8.63
C LYS A 5 3.88 14.51 7.44
N ALA A 6 3.21 13.40 7.15
CA ALA A 6 2.05 13.44 6.27
C ALA A 6 1.04 14.45 6.84
N GLU A 7 0.52 15.33 6.01
CA GLU A 7 -0.38 16.40 6.41
C GLU A 7 -1.74 15.84 6.81
N GLU A 8 -2.26 14.90 6.03
CA GLU A 8 -3.50 14.20 6.29
C GLU A 8 -3.42 12.72 5.90
N ILE A 9 -4.06 11.84 6.68
CA ILE A 9 -4.10 10.40 6.45
C ILE A 9 -5.53 9.91 6.58
N TYR A 10 -6.12 9.46 5.51
CA TYR A 10 -7.41 8.78 5.51
C TYR A 10 -7.21 7.28 5.69
N ILE A 11 -7.83 6.72 6.74
CA ILE A 11 -7.75 5.30 7.05
C ILE A 11 -9.08 4.65 6.74
N CYS A 12 -9.07 3.78 5.74
CA CYS A 12 -10.25 3.04 5.29
C CYS A 12 -10.11 1.55 5.61
N ASN A 13 -11.14 0.96 6.19
CA ASN A 13 -11.19 -0.47 6.46
C ASN A 13 -12.62 -0.98 6.34
N ARG A 14 -12.80 -2.22 5.83
CA ARG A 14 -14.12 -2.87 5.79
C ARG A 14 -14.82 -2.86 7.16
N THR A 15 -14.05 -2.99 8.25
CA THR A 15 -14.53 -2.83 9.62
C THR A 15 -14.16 -1.44 10.12
N TYR A 16 -15.09 -0.49 10.04
CA TYR A 16 -14.86 0.92 10.40
C TYR A 16 -14.19 1.12 11.76
N ASN A 17 -14.62 0.37 12.80
CA ASN A 17 -14.06 0.49 14.14
C ASN A 17 -12.54 0.21 14.19
N LYS A 18 -12.00 -0.61 13.27
CA LYS A 18 -10.53 -0.82 13.18
C LYS A 18 -9.82 0.39 12.61
N ALA A 19 -10.42 1.05 11.62
CA ALA A 19 -9.89 2.31 11.07
C ALA A 19 -9.94 3.41 12.13
N GLN A 20 -11.06 3.52 12.85
CA GLN A 20 -11.22 4.51 13.93
C GLN A 20 -10.20 4.31 15.05
N PHE A 21 -10.04 3.07 15.53
CA PHE A 21 -9.05 2.76 16.57
C PHE A 21 -7.62 3.16 16.13
N LEU A 22 -7.22 2.82 14.91
CA LEU A 22 -5.90 3.16 14.40
C LEU A 22 -5.73 4.69 14.24
N SER A 23 -6.76 5.37 13.76
CA SER A 23 -6.76 6.84 13.64
C SER A 23 -6.59 7.51 15.00
N ASP A 24 -7.34 7.06 16.01
CA ASP A 24 -7.27 7.59 17.38
C ASP A 24 -5.87 7.38 17.99
N GLU A 25 -5.27 6.20 17.78
CA GLU A 25 -3.91 5.91 18.25
C GLU A 25 -2.85 6.79 17.55
N ILE A 26 -2.95 7.01 16.24
CA ILE A 26 -2.04 7.91 15.52
C ILE A 26 -2.19 9.34 16.05
N ASN A 27 -3.42 9.84 16.18
CA ASN A 27 -3.70 11.20 16.62
C ASN A 27 -3.24 11.43 18.05
N LYS A 28 -3.30 10.42 18.92
CA LYS A 28 -2.86 10.47 20.30
C LYS A 28 -1.34 10.40 20.48
N THR A 29 -0.67 9.55 19.68
CA THR A 29 0.74 9.17 19.92
C THR A 29 1.74 9.85 18.99
N VAL A 30 1.32 10.32 17.82
CA VAL A 30 2.22 10.91 16.80
C VAL A 30 1.83 12.35 16.49
N SER A 31 0.71 12.56 15.79
CA SER A 31 0.21 13.88 15.41
C SER A 31 -1.26 13.79 15.00
N ASN A 32 -2.01 14.87 15.21
CA ASN A 32 -3.43 14.94 14.85
C ASN A 32 -3.60 15.11 13.33
N CYS A 33 -3.28 14.07 12.58
CA CYS A 33 -3.27 14.08 11.11
C CYS A 33 -4.09 12.95 10.46
N SER A 34 -4.78 12.12 11.24
CA SER A 34 -5.48 10.96 10.65
C SER A 34 -6.99 11.02 10.90
N LYS A 35 -7.74 10.50 9.95
CA LYS A 35 -9.20 10.36 9.98
C LYS A 35 -9.61 8.96 9.52
N ALA A 36 -10.50 8.32 10.28
CA ALA A 36 -11.15 7.09 9.82
C ALA A 36 -12.28 7.45 8.85
N VAL A 37 -12.35 6.72 7.74
CA VAL A 37 -13.38 6.93 6.72
C VAL A 37 -14.10 5.63 6.41
N HIS A 38 -15.39 5.74 6.07
CA HIS A 38 -16.18 4.59 5.63
C HIS A 38 -15.81 4.20 4.20
N MET A 39 -15.75 2.88 3.95
CA MET A 39 -15.50 2.32 2.61
C MET A 39 -16.79 2.34 1.76
N VAL A 40 -17.30 3.55 1.47
CA VAL A 40 -18.47 3.78 0.62
C VAL A 40 -17.99 4.56 -0.61
N HIS A 41 -18.43 4.15 -1.81
CA HIS A 41 -17.93 4.68 -3.08
C HIS A 41 -17.93 6.21 -3.15
N GLU A 42 -19.04 6.85 -2.74
CA GLU A 42 -19.21 8.31 -2.75
C GLU A 42 -18.17 9.03 -1.85
N ASN A 43 -17.88 8.46 -0.69
CA ASN A 43 -16.86 9.01 0.22
C ASN A 43 -15.44 8.81 -0.31
N MET A 44 -15.18 7.66 -0.98
CA MET A 44 -13.86 7.35 -1.51
C MET A 44 -13.45 8.31 -2.63
N GLU A 45 -14.38 8.76 -3.48
CA GLU A 45 -14.11 9.73 -4.53
C GLU A 45 -13.59 11.05 -3.96
N GLU A 46 -14.23 11.58 -2.90
CA GLU A 46 -13.83 12.82 -2.24
C GLU A 46 -12.40 12.73 -1.70
N TYR A 47 -12.08 11.62 -1.00
CA TYR A 47 -10.76 11.47 -0.36
C TYR A 47 -9.65 11.15 -1.36
N ILE A 48 -9.92 10.36 -2.40
CA ILE A 48 -8.90 9.98 -3.40
C ILE A 48 -8.56 11.16 -4.30
N LYS A 49 -9.54 11.98 -4.67
CA LYS A 49 -9.37 13.12 -5.58
C LYS A 49 -8.24 14.05 -5.17
N ASP A 50 -8.10 14.31 -3.86
CA ASP A 50 -7.14 15.24 -3.30
C ASP A 50 -5.94 14.52 -2.64
N SER A 51 -5.84 13.20 -2.78
CA SER A 51 -4.73 12.41 -2.23
C SER A 51 -3.54 12.38 -3.18
N ASP A 52 -2.34 12.42 -2.62
CA ASP A 52 -1.08 12.21 -3.35
C ASP A 52 -0.70 10.73 -3.44
N ILE A 53 -1.07 9.94 -2.41
CA ILE A 53 -0.64 8.55 -2.26
C ILE A 53 -1.83 7.68 -1.84
N LEU A 54 -2.05 6.59 -2.56
CA LEU A 54 -2.96 5.50 -2.18
C LEU A 54 -2.13 4.27 -1.81
N ILE A 55 -2.43 3.65 -0.67
CA ILE A 55 -1.74 2.44 -0.23
C ILE A 55 -2.76 1.34 0.05
N ASN A 56 -2.71 0.24 -0.72
CA ASN A 56 -3.44 -0.98 -0.37
C ASN A 56 -2.65 -1.76 0.68
N CYS A 57 -3.17 -1.79 1.90
CA CYS A 57 -2.63 -2.58 3.02
C CYS A 57 -3.50 -3.81 3.33
N THR A 58 -4.29 -4.28 2.35
CA THR A 58 -5.18 -5.45 2.49
C THR A 58 -4.62 -6.63 1.70
N SER A 59 -5.29 -7.78 1.79
CA SER A 59 -5.02 -8.95 0.96
C SER A 59 -5.83 -8.98 -0.35
N ILE A 60 -6.59 -7.93 -0.66
CA ILE A 60 -7.41 -7.86 -1.88
C ILE A 60 -6.47 -7.83 -3.09
N GLY A 61 -6.75 -8.67 -4.08
CA GLY A 61 -5.89 -8.85 -5.26
C GLY A 61 -4.78 -9.89 -5.12
N MET A 62 -4.65 -10.51 -3.93
CA MET A 62 -3.74 -11.64 -3.71
C MET A 62 -4.34 -12.95 -4.23
N LEU A 63 -3.52 -13.90 -4.64
CA LEU A 63 -3.96 -15.26 -4.97
C LEU A 63 -4.84 -15.86 -3.85
N PRO A 64 -5.94 -16.58 -4.18
CA PRO A 64 -6.39 -16.92 -5.56
C PRO A 64 -7.23 -15.83 -6.24
N ASN A 65 -7.63 -14.76 -5.53
CA ASN A 65 -8.59 -13.75 -5.99
C ASN A 65 -7.90 -12.59 -6.71
N VAL A 66 -7.14 -12.87 -7.74
CA VAL A 66 -6.29 -11.90 -8.46
C VAL A 66 -7.06 -10.82 -9.23
N ASP A 67 -8.32 -11.08 -9.56
CA ASP A 67 -9.20 -10.14 -10.27
C ASP A 67 -9.89 -9.13 -9.35
N GLU A 68 -9.70 -9.26 -8.04
CA GLU A 68 -10.25 -8.32 -7.08
C GLU A 68 -9.37 -7.07 -6.95
N THR A 69 -10.01 -5.92 -6.71
CA THR A 69 -9.36 -4.63 -6.42
C THR A 69 -10.07 -3.93 -5.26
N PRO A 70 -9.34 -3.21 -4.37
CA PRO A 70 -9.97 -2.56 -3.22
C PRO A 70 -10.85 -1.36 -3.59
N LEU A 71 -10.73 -0.84 -4.82
CA LEU A 71 -11.50 0.32 -5.28
C LEU A 71 -11.72 0.28 -6.80
N ASP A 72 -12.70 1.07 -7.26
CA ASP A 72 -12.98 1.24 -8.68
C ASP A 72 -11.86 2.01 -9.36
N LYS A 73 -11.45 1.55 -10.55
CA LYS A 73 -10.45 2.18 -11.41
C LYS A 73 -10.77 3.65 -11.72
N ASN A 74 -12.06 3.99 -11.86
CA ASN A 74 -12.51 5.35 -12.17
C ASN A 74 -12.20 6.38 -11.06
N LEU A 75 -11.87 5.92 -9.86
CA LEU A 75 -11.45 6.78 -8.75
C LEU A 75 -9.96 7.16 -8.81
N LEU A 76 -9.18 6.48 -9.65
CA LEU A 76 -7.75 6.77 -9.80
C LEU A 76 -7.53 7.98 -10.72
N HIS A 77 -6.46 8.74 -10.45
CA HIS A 77 -6.04 9.86 -11.27
C HIS A 77 -4.52 9.87 -11.46
N LYS A 78 -4.05 10.41 -12.59
CA LYS A 78 -2.64 10.36 -13.05
C LYS A 78 -1.59 10.94 -12.09
N ASN A 79 -2.01 11.80 -11.15
CA ASN A 79 -1.09 12.40 -10.18
C ASN A 79 -0.93 11.54 -8.92
N LEU A 80 -1.74 10.49 -8.76
CA LEU A 80 -1.70 9.60 -7.62
C LEU A 80 -0.49 8.66 -7.70
N ILE A 81 0.16 8.42 -6.56
CA ILE A 81 1.12 7.34 -6.40
C ILE A 81 0.38 6.17 -5.78
N VAL A 82 0.31 5.04 -6.48
CA VAL A 82 -0.42 3.86 -6.00
C VAL A 82 0.57 2.80 -5.52
N CYS A 83 0.49 2.48 -4.23
CA CYS A 83 1.30 1.47 -3.57
C CYS A 83 0.43 0.26 -3.22
N ASP A 84 0.96 -0.93 -3.41
CA ASP A 84 0.32 -2.18 -2.98
C ASP A 84 1.31 -3.01 -2.19
N ILE A 85 0.90 -3.53 -1.01
CA ILE A 85 1.74 -4.44 -0.23
C ILE A 85 1.65 -5.88 -0.72
N VAL A 86 0.66 -6.22 -1.54
CA VAL A 86 0.55 -7.53 -2.16
C VAL A 86 1.68 -7.69 -3.18
N TYR A 87 2.43 -8.77 -3.05
CA TYR A 87 3.57 -9.10 -3.94
C TYR A 87 3.34 -10.34 -4.80
N ASN A 88 2.27 -11.09 -4.54
CA ASN A 88 1.86 -12.23 -5.35
C ASN A 88 0.35 -12.17 -5.63
N PRO A 89 -0.06 -11.90 -6.88
CA PRO A 89 0.73 -11.81 -8.11
C PRO A 89 1.70 -10.61 -8.11
N ARG A 90 2.69 -10.64 -8.99
CA ARG A 90 3.70 -9.57 -9.14
C ARG A 90 3.10 -8.19 -9.40
N LYS A 91 2.01 -8.15 -10.19
CA LYS A 91 1.17 -6.98 -10.39
C LYS A 91 -0.27 -7.34 -10.06
N THR A 92 -0.81 -6.73 -9.04
CA THR A 92 -2.23 -6.87 -8.70
C THR A 92 -3.10 -6.12 -9.70
N LYS A 93 -4.39 -6.42 -9.71
CA LYS A 93 -5.35 -5.66 -10.52
C LYS A 93 -5.30 -4.17 -10.21
N LEU A 94 -5.14 -3.78 -8.94
CA LEU A 94 -4.97 -2.37 -8.54
C LEU A 94 -3.77 -1.72 -9.24
N ILE A 95 -2.62 -2.38 -9.27
CA ILE A 95 -1.41 -1.87 -9.93
C ILE A 95 -1.61 -1.77 -11.44
N LEU A 96 -2.23 -2.77 -12.08
CA LEU A 96 -2.53 -2.74 -13.52
C LEU A 96 -3.49 -1.60 -13.88
N ASP A 97 -4.56 -1.43 -13.10
CA ASP A 97 -5.52 -0.35 -13.29
C ASP A 97 -4.86 1.03 -13.13
N ALA A 98 -3.97 1.17 -12.15
CA ALA A 98 -3.21 2.40 -11.90
C ALA A 98 -2.23 2.73 -13.05
N GLU A 99 -1.52 1.73 -13.57
CA GLU A 99 -0.63 1.90 -14.74
C GLU A 99 -1.40 2.35 -15.98
N ASP A 100 -2.59 1.78 -16.21
CA ASP A 100 -3.43 2.14 -17.36
C ASP A 100 -3.97 3.59 -17.28
N ILE A 101 -4.22 4.11 -16.08
CA ILE A 101 -4.57 5.52 -15.84
C ILE A 101 -3.35 6.45 -15.95
N GLY A 102 -2.12 5.92 -15.86
CA GLY A 102 -0.87 6.68 -15.90
C GLY A 102 -0.39 7.14 -14.52
N CYS A 103 -0.82 6.48 -13.45
CA CYS A 103 -0.31 6.70 -12.10
C CYS A 103 1.15 6.21 -11.99
N LYS A 104 1.89 6.78 -11.03
CA LYS A 104 3.11 6.12 -10.55
C LYS A 104 2.73 4.94 -9.66
N THR A 105 3.40 3.80 -9.82
CA THR A 105 3.09 2.59 -9.06
C THR A 105 4.27 2.09 -8.25
N VAL A 106 3.99 1.51 -7.08
CA VAL A 106 4.96 0.85 -6.21
C VAL A 106 4.42 -0.54 -5.84
N PRO A 107 4.79 -1.59 -6.60
CA PRO A 107 4.38 -2.98 -6.32
C PRO A 107 5.02 -3.52 -5.03
N GLY A 108 4.35 -4.47 -4.37
CA GLY A 108 4.73 -5.01 -3.07
C GLY A 108 6.05 -5.77 -3.02
N MET A 109 6.59 -6.22 -4.15
CA MET A 109 7.87 -6.93 -4.20
C MET A 109 9.02 -6.13 -3.56
N ALA A 110 9.09 -4.83 -3.84
CA ALA A 110 10.13 -3.99 -3.27
C ALA A 110 10.03 -3.91 -1.75
N MET A 111 8.82 -3.79 -1.21
CA MET A 111 8.59 -3.81 0.24
C MET A 111 9.04 -5.13 0.86
N LEU A 112 8.69 -6.27 0.23
CA LEU A 112 9.11 -7.60 0.69
C LEU A 112 10.64 -7.72 0.78
N VAL A 113 11.36 -7.25 -0.24
CA VAL A 113 12.82 -7.29 -0.25
C VAL A 113 13.42 -6.36 0.79
N TYR A 114 12.99 -5.10 0.86
CA TYR A 114 13.57 -4.14 1.79
C TYR A 114 13.32 -4.50 3.26
N GLN A 115 12.13 -4.97 3.63
CA GLN A 115 11.89 -5.42 5.01
C GLN A 115 12.75 -6.63 5.38
N GLY A 116 12.99 -7.54 4.42
CA GLY A 116 13.90 -8.68 4.62
C GLY A 116 15.35 -8.24 4.73
N ALA A 117 15.77 -7.23 3.98
CA ALA A 117 17.11 -6.65 4.06
C ALA A 117 17.37 -5.98 5.40
N GLU A 118 16.45 -5.18 5.90
CA GLU A 118 16.52 -4.56 7.23
C GLU A 118 16.63 -5.63 8.34
N ALA A 119 15.83 -6.68 8.27
CA ALA A 119 15.90 -7.79 9.22
C ALA A 119 17.25 -8.53 9.13
N PHE A 120 17.76 -8.78 7.94
CA PHE A 120 19.05 -9.41 7.72
C PHE A 120 20.19 -8.57 8.33
N GLU A 121 20.22 -7.27 8.07
CA GLU A 121 21.24 -6.36 8.61
C GLU A 121 21.17 -6.29 10.14
N LEU A 122 19.97 -6.23 10.71
CA LEU A 122 19.76 -6.22 12.16
C LEU A 122 20.29 -7.49 12.84
N TRP A 123 20.07 -8.66 12.22
CA TRP A 123 20.44 -9.94 12.82
C TRP A 123 21.90 -10.31 12.60
N THR A 124 22.48 -9.91 11.48
CA THR A 124 23.85 -10.33 11.10
C THR A 124 24.90 -9.25 11.32
N GLY A 125 24.51 -7.98 11.46
CA GLY A 125 25.42 -6.84 11.46
C GLY A 125 26.14 -6.63 10.11
N THR A 126 25.68 -7.29 9.04
CA THR A 126 26.28 -7.26 7.71
C THR A 126 25.31 -6.66 6.70
N LYS A 127 25.82 -5.86 5.76
CA LYS A 127 25.00 -5.23 4.72
C LYS A 127 24.28 -6.28 3.88
N ALA A 128 22.98 -6.10 3.67
CA ALA A 128 22.15 -7.01 2.92
C ALA A 128 22.52 -7.01 1.42
N PRO A 129 22.60 -8.19 0.77
CA PRO A 129 22.89 -8.31 -0.66
C PRO A 129 21.61 -8.06 -1.48
N LEU A 130 21.14 -6.80 -1.54
CA LEU A 130 19.86 -6.41 -2.13
C LEU A 130 19.63 -6.97 -3.53
N GLU A 131 20.63 -6.90 -4.41
CA GLU A 131 20.53 -7.40 -5.78
C GLU A 131 20.20 -8.90 -5.82
N THR A 132 20.88 -9.69 -4.98
CA THR A 132 20.61 -11.13 -4.85
C THR A 132 19.21 -11.38 -4.29
N MET A 133 18.79 -10.59 -3.30
CA MET A 133 17.45 -10.73 -2.71
C MET A 133 16.35 -10.39 -3.72
N PHE A 134 16.50 -9.31 -4.48
CA PHE A 134 15.55 -8.97 -5.55
C PHE A 134 15.45 -10.08 -6.59
N ARG A 135 16.59 -10.60 -7.06
CA ARG A 135 16.62 -11.69 -8.04
C ARG A 135 15.94 -12.95 -7.50
N ALA A 136 16.24 -13.36 -6.28
CA ALA A 136 15.65 -14.55 -5.67
C ALA A 136 14.11 -14.44 -5.53
N VAL A 137 13.59 -13.27 -5.14
CA VAL A 137 12.15 -13.04 -5.08
C VAL A 137 11.54 -13.05 -6.48
N ASP A 138 12.19 -12.42 -7.46
CA ASP A 138 11.72 -12.39 -8.85
C ASP A 138 11.62 -13.78 -9.47
N GLU A 139 12.65 -14.62 -9.28
CA GLU A 139 12.66 -16.02 -9.71
C GLU A 139 11.58 -16.86 -8.99
N GLY A 140 11.37 -16.63 -7.70
CA GLY A 140 10.37 -17.34 -6.91
C GLY A 140 8.91 -16.97 -7.24
N LEU A 141 8.66 -15.77 -7.77
CA LEU A 141 7.33 -15.34 -8.21
C LEU A 141 7.00 -15.70 -9.66
N ASN A 142 7.98 -16.18 -10.44
CA ASN A 142 7.84 -16.63 -11.83
C ASN A 142 8.33 -18.08 -11.94
N PRO A 143 7.63 -19.06 -11.34
CA PRO A 143 7.99 -20.49 -11.41
C PRO A 143 7.84 -21.07 -12.80
#